data_32e000b942c125dfc5654434da95e973
#
_entry.id   32e000b942c125dfc5654434da95e973
#
_cell.length_a   1.000
_cell.length_b   1.000
_cell.length_c   1.000
_cell.angle_alpha   90.00
_cell.angle_beta   90.00
_cell.angle_gamma   90.00
#
_symmetry.space_group_name_H-M   'P 1'
#
loop_
_entity.id
_entity.type
_entity.pdbx_description
1 polymer ?
#
loop_
_entity_poly.entity_id
_entity_poly.type
_entity_poly.pdbx_seq_one_letter_code
_entity_poly.pdbx_strand_id
1 'polypeptide(L)'
;MKTIVITGGTKGIGSDIARKFLSEGWDVLIGARQETGLALEKHERLKFKAIDVKNESEHHALVKAVLDWTGSLDCFINCAGFSQWSPVQSVSDEFWNKMIDTNLKGTFWGCKVAAENLSEGGSIVNVSSLAGKRGSANNSVYCASKFGTNGLTQALAKELGPKGIRVNAVCPVYVETTGLLEALIDQAAPTRGEDPLKYLADFVNTNSALQRLPLGREIADLCFYLASPLSSAVTGQCINVDCGVLPQ
;
A
#
# COMPACT_ATOMS: atom_id res chain seq x y z
N MET A 1 -5.06 10.70 21.47
CA MET A 1 -4.81 11.07 20.06
C MET A 1 -4.60 9.76 19.31
N LYS A 2 -4.99 9.64 18.06
CA LYS A 2 -4.82 8.38 17.33
C LYS A 2 -3.49 8.34 16.59
N THR A 3 -2.91 7.16 16.49
CA THR A 3 -1.57 6.95 15.95
C THR A 3 -1.55 5.94 14.82
N ILE A 4 -0.80 6.24 13.77
CA ILE A 4 -0.64 5.38 12.61
C ILE A 4 0.82 5.15 12.24
N VAL A 5 1.12 3.93 11.79
CA VAL A 5 2.35 3.58 11.10
C VAL A 5 2.06 3.37 9.62
N ILE A 6 2.89 3.93 8.74
CA ILE A 6 2.79 3.78 7.29
C ILE A 6 4.14 3.34 6.73
N THR A 7 4.22 2.13 6.16
CA THR A 7 5.42 1.74 5.40
C THR A 7 5.37 2.32 4.00
N GLY A 8 6.50 2.83 3.49
CA GLY A 8 6.57 3.45 2.17
C GLY A 8 5.90 4.84 2.09
N GLY A 9 5.77 5.54 3.21
CA GLY A 9 5.06 6.83 3.32
C GLY A 9 5.81 8.06 2.80
N THR A 10 7.02 7.93 2.24
CA THR A 10 7.85 9.09 1.85
C THR A 10 7.46 9.70 0.51
N LYS A 11 6.82 8.96 -0.38
CA LYS A 11 6.43 9.42 -1.74
C LYS A 11 5.18 8.69 -2.26
N GLY A 12 4.62 9.19 -3.38
CA GLY A 12 3.48 8.59 -4.07
C GLY A 12 2.28 8.36 -3.17
N ILE A 13 1.55 7.27 -3.36
CA ILE A 13 0.34 6.94 -2.60
C ILE A 13 0.58 6.98 -1.08
N GLY A 14 1.73 6.49 -0.61
CA GLY A 14 2.05 6.49 0.81
C GLY A 14 2.18 7.89 1.41
N SER A 15 2.74 8.85 0.67
CA SER A 15 2.81 10.24 1.12
C SER A 15 1.44 10.92 1.13
N ASP A 16 0.55 10.60 0.17
CA ASP A 16 -0.81 11.12 0.15
C ASP A 16 -1.62 10.57 1.35
N ILE A 17 -1.43 9.28 1.67
CA ILE A 17 -2.01 8.68 2.87
C ILE A 17 -1.49 9.41 4.12
N ALA A 18 -0.18 9.60 4.26
CA ALA A 18 0.39 10.26 5.42
C ALA A 18 -0.13 11.69 5.58
N ARG A 19 -0.22 12.47 4.49
CA ARG A 19 -0.79 13.83 4.50
C ARG A 19 -2.25 13.84 4.94
N LYS A 20 -3.05 12.88 4.47
CA LYS A 20 -4.45 12.75 4.90
C LYS A 20 -4.54 12.53 6.41
N PHE A 21 -3.80 11.59 6.96
CA PHE A 21 -3.84 11.31 8.41
C PHE A 21 -3.32 12.48 9.25
N LEU A 22 -2.28 13.18 8.79
CA LEU A 22 -1.80 14.41 9.43
C LEU A 22 -2.88 15.50 9.46
N SER A 23 -3.59 15.73 8.35
CA SER A 23 -4.66 16.72 8.25
C SER A 23 -5.86 16.40 9.15
N GLU A 24 -6.05 15.11 9.46
CA GLU A 24 -7.07 14.63 10.39
C GLU A 24 -6.60 14.57 11.86
N GLY A 25 -5.40 15.10 12.13
CA GLY A 25 -4.85 15.26 13.47
C GLY A 25 -4.26 14.00 14.10
N TRP A 26 -3.90 12.99 13.29
CA TRP A 26 -3.22 11.79 13.77
C TRP A 26 -1.72 11.99 13.91
N ASP A 27 -1.10 11.26 14.83
CA ASP A 27 0.34 11.09 14.89
C ASP A 27 0.77 10.05 13.85
N VAL A 28 1.70 10.39 12.97
CA VAL A 28 2.11 9.58 11.81
C VAL A 28 3.58 9.21 11.93
N LEU A 29 3.88 7.91 11.97
CA LEU A 29 5.25 7.40 11.83
C LEU A 29 5.42 6.76 10.45
N ILE A 30 6.32 7.28 9.65
CA ILE A 30 6.68 6.75 8.34
C ILE A 30 7.88 5.80 8.47
N GLY A 31 7.73 4.57 7.94
CA GLY A 31 8.83 3.62 7.75
C GLY A 31 9.23 3.52 6.28
N ALA A 32 10.48 3.81 5.93
CA ALA A 32 11.02 3.61 4.59
C ALA A 32 12.55 3.50 4.63
N ARG A 33 13.19 3.07 3.53
CA ARG A 33 14.66 2.90 3.49
C ARG A 33 15.44 4.20 3.60
N GLN A 34 14.87 5.30 3.12
CA GLN A 34 15.54 6.60 3.07
C GLN A 34 14.58 7.70 3.51
N GLU A 35 15.12 8.68 4.23
CA GLU A 35 14.41 9.88 4.63
C GLU A 35 14.35 10.85 3.43
N THR A 36 13.29 10.76 2.65
CA THR A 36 13.08 11.56 1.44
C THR A 36 11.65 12.07 1.37
N GLY A 37 11.38 13.02 0.47
CA GLY A 37 10.01 13.50 0.22
C GLY A 37 9.35 14.02 1.49
N LEU A 38 8.15 13.52 1.79
CA LEU A 38 7.37 13.95 2.96
C LEU A 38 8.12 13.82 4.29
N ALA A 39 8.99 12.82 4.44
CA ALA A 39 9.74 12.62 5.68
C ALA A 39 10.69 13.79 6.01
N LEU A 40 11.08 14.60 5.03
CA LEU A 40 11.88 15.81 5.22
C LEU A 40 11.06 17.03 5.66
N GLU A 41 9.73 16.95 5.62
CA GLU A 41 8.85 18.03 6.06
C GLU A 41 8.83 18.10 7.59
N LYS A 42 9.04 19.29 8.14
CA LYS A 42 8.94 19.51 9.58
C LYS A 42 7.47 19.61 9.99
N HIS A 43 6.99 18.60 10.71
CA HIS A 43 5.65 18.61 11.28
C HIS A 43 5.67 17.91 12.65
N GLU A 44 5.07 18.53 13.66
CA GLU A 44 5.11 18.04 15.06
C GLU A 44 4.59 16.60 15.23
N ARG A 45 3.61 16.22 14.41
CA ARG A 45 2.96 14.90 14.39
C ARG A 45 3.50 13.95 13.34
N LEU A 46 4.63 14.27 12.72
CA LEU A 46 5.28 13.41 11.73
C LEU A 46 6.64 12.98 12.22
N LYS A 47 6.87 11.68 12.25
CA LYS A 47 8.20 11.10 12.47
C LYS A 47 8.56 10.11 11.37
N PHE A 48 9.85 9.91 11.20
CA PHE A 48 10.44 8.97 10.26
C PHE A 48 11.32 7.96 10.99
N LYS A 49 11.33 6.72 10.48
CA LYS A 49 12.28 5.69 10.88
C LYS A 49 12.75 4.92 9.65
N ALA A 50 14.07 4.82 9.47
CA ALA A 50 14.67 4.03 8.41
C ALA A 50 14.41 2.54 8.67
N ILE A 51 13.82 1.84 7.69
CA ILE A 51 13.58 0.40 7.71
C ILE A 51 13.61 -0.20 6.29
N ASP A 52 14.01 -1.47 6.18
CA ASP A 52 13.73 -2.32 5.03
C ASP A 52 12.60 -3.31 5.38
N VAL A 53 11.45 -3.16 4.73
CA VAL A 53 10.26 -3.98 5.00
C VAL A 53 10.46 -5.48 4.80
N LYS A 54 11.54 -5.90 4.14
CA LYS A 54 11.89 -7.32 3.97
C LYS A 54 12.29 -8.01 5.28
N ASN A 55 12.66 -7.23 6.31
CA ASN A 55 13.19 -7.70 7.58
C ASN A 55 12.14 -7.56 8.68
N GLU A 56 11.74 -8.67 9.28
CA GLU A 56 10.76 -8.69 10.38
C GLU A 56 11.20 -7.84 11.57
N SER A 57 12.48 -7.96 11.97
CA SER A 57 13.04 -7.21 13.10
C SER A 57 12.94 -5.69 12.94
N GLU A 58 12.95 -5.19 11.70
CA GLU A 58 12.81 -3.76 11.43
C GLU A 58 11.36 -3.28 11.56
N HIS A 59 10.37 -4.14 11.31
CA HIS A 59 8.97 -3.87 11.65
C HIS A 59 8.75 -3.78 13.18
N HIS A 60 9.35 -4.70 13.95
CA HIS A 60 9.33 -4.60 15.41
C HIS A 60 9.97 -3.30 15.90
N ALA A 61 11.12 -2.91 15.33
CA ALA A 61 11.78 -1.65 15.67
C ALA A 61 10.93 -0.42 15.28
N LEU A 62 10.17 -0.49 14.18
CA LEU A 62 9.25 0.57 13.74
C LEU A 62 8.08 0.71 14.72
N VAL A 63 7.43 -0.39 15.09
CA VAL A 63 6.31 -0.39 16.05
C VAL A 63 6.79 0.01 17.44
N LYS A 64 7.96 -0.47 17.89
CA LYS A 64 8.53 0.01 19.14
C LYS A 64 8.72 1.53 19.15
N ALA A 65 9.23 2.10 18.07
CA ALA A 65 9.45 3.56 17.97
C ALA A 65 8.15 4.37 18.07
N VAL A 66 7.04 3.88 17.51
CA VAL A 66 5.74 4.56 17.64
C VAL A 66 5.17 4.42 19.04
N LEU A 67 5.27 3.26 19.66
CA LEU A 67 4.82 3.04 21.04
C LEU A 67 5.62 3.87 22.06
N ASP A 68 6.95 3.95 21.89
CA ASP A 68 7.81 4.81 22.71
C ASP A 68 7.45 6.31 22.55
N TRP A 69 6.93 6.70 21.40
CA TRP A 69 6.56 8.10 21.12
C TRP A 69 5.17 8.47 21.59
N THR A 70 4.17 7.62 21.33
CA THR A 70 2.75 7.98 21.49
C THR A 70 2.02 7.10 22.51
N GLY A 71 2.60 5.97 22.89
CA GLY A 71 2.00 4.99 23.81
C GLY A 71 0.96 4.07 23.18
N SER A 72 0.56 4.26 21.92
CA SER A 72 -0.47 3.44 21.27
C SER A 72 -0.22 3.27 19.77
N LEU A 73 -0.86 2.25 19.18
CA LEU A 73 -0.94 2.05 17.73
C LEU A 73 -2.41 1.73 17.37
N ASP A 74 -3.05 2.61 16.60
CA ASP A 74 -4.45 2.46 16.20
C ASP A 74 -4.60 1.94 14.77
N CYS A 75 -3.65 2.24 13.91
CA CYS A 75 -3.67 1.79 12.51
C CYS A 75 -2.27 1.46 11.99
N PHE A 76 -2.19 0.41 11.16
CA PHE A 76 -0.97 0.08 10.43
C PHE A 76 -1.28 -0.04 8.94
N ILE A 77 -0.60 0.75 8.10
CA ILE A 77 -0.76 0.70 6.64
C ILE A 77 0.48 0.13 5.97
N ASN A 78 0.32 -1.02 5.33
CA ASN A 78 1.32 -1.62 4.47
C ASN A 78 1.21 -1.00 3.06
N CYS A 79 2.05 0.01 2.76
CA CYS A 79 2.08 0.68 1.46
C CYS A 79 3.42 0.53 0.73
N ALA A 80 4.48 0.07 1.40
CA ALA A 80 5.76 -0.16 0.76
C ALA A 80 5.64 -1.23 -0.33
N GLY A 81 6.08 -0.91 -1.54
CA GLY A 81 6.05 -1.81 -2.67
C GLY A 81 6.51 -1.12 -3.96
N PHE A 82 6.65 -1.91 -5.01
CA PHE A 82 6.97 -1.43 -6.35
C PHE A 82 6.35 -2.35 -7.41
N SER A 83 6.21 -1.85 -8.62
CA SER A 83 5.82 -2.61 -9.81
C SER A 83 6.95 -2.60 -10.81
N GLN A 84 7.18 -3.73 -11.46
CA GLN A 84 8.12 -3.86 -12.56
C GLN A 84 7.64 -5.00 -13.46
N TRP A 85 7.62 -4.79 -14.77
CA TRP A 85 7.23 -5.79 -15.76
C TRP A 85 8.42 -6.64 -16.18
N SER A 86 8.17 -7.90 -16.48
CA SER A 86 9.13 -8.82 -17.07
C SER A 86 8.40 -9.97 -17.77
N PRO A 87 8.75 -10.30 -19.03
CA PRO A 87 8.29 -11.54 -19.65
C PRO A 87 8.65 -12.74 -18.78
N VAL A 88 7.76 -13.75 -18.71
CA VAL A 88 7.94 -14.89 -17.81
C VAL A 88 9.28 -15.61 -18.01
N GLN A 89 9.75 -15.71 -19.26
CA GLN A 89 11.04 -16.35 -19.59
C GLN A 89 12.25 -15.56 -19.08
N SER A 90 12.09 -14.26 -18.80
CA SER A 90 13.16 -13.36 -18.36
C SER A 90 13.16 -13.12 -16.84
N VAL A 91 12.21 -13.73 -16.11
CA VAL A 91 12.15 -13.64 -14.66
C VAL A 91 13.29 -14.44 -14.04
N SER A 92 14.23 -13.75 -13.40
CA SER A 92 15.30 -14.39 -12.60
C SER A 92 14.85 -14.60 -11.15
N ASP A 93 15.56 -15.45 -10.41
CA ASP A 93 15.36 -15.63 -8.97
C ASP A 93 15.54 -14.32 -8.21
N GLU A 94 16.50 -13.49 -8.62
CA GLU A 94 16.72 -12.16 -8.01
C GLU A 94 15.51 -11.25 -8.21
N PHE A 95 14.98 -11.18 -9.44
CA PHE A 95 13.78 -10.40 -9.74
C PHE A 95 12.57 -10.89 -8.93
N TRP A 96 12.36 -12.22 -8.91
CA TRP A 96 11.30 -12.86 -8.14
C TRP A 96 11.41 -12.53 -6.65
N ASN A 97 12.57 -12.81 -6.05
CA ASN A 97 12.79 -12.60 -4.62
C ASN A 97 12.64 -11.12 -4.24
N LYS A 98 13.20 -10.19 -5.02
CA LYS A 98 13.06 -8.75 -4.79
C LYS A 98 11.60 -8.30 -4.76
N MET A 99 10.78 -8.78 -5.70
CA MET A 99 9.36 -8.43 -5.80
C MET A 99 8.55 -9.05 -4.66
N ILE A 100 8.69 -10.35 -4.45
CA ILE A 100 7.94 -11.09 -3.42
C ILE A 100 8.35 -10.66 -2.01
N ASP A 101 9.64 -10.54 -1.73
CA ASP A 101 10.13 -10.13 -0.41
C ASP A 101 9.67 -8.72 -0.05
N THR A 102 9.62 -7.80 -1.03
CA THR A 102 9.17 -6.44 -0.75
C THR A 102 7.65 -6.35 -0.64
N ASN A 103 6.92 -6.81 -1.69
CA ASN A 103 5.48 -6.55 -1.82
C ASN A 103 4.60 -7.47 -0.98
N LEU A 104 4.99 -8.75 -0.83
CA LEU A 104 4.18 -9.73 -0.12
C LEU A 104 4.74 -10.06 1.26
N LYS A 105 5.99 -10.49 1.36
CA LYS A 105 6.61 -10.84 2.64
C LYS A 105 6.71 -9.62 3.57
N GLY A 106 7.09 -8.45 3.03
CA GLY A 106 7.10 -7.20 3.80
C GLY A 106 5.72 -6.82 4.32
N THR A 107 4.67 -7.00 3.50
CA THR A 107 3.27 -6.81 3.96
C THR A 107 2.90 -7.81 5.06
N PHE A 108 3.31 -9.08 4.93
CA PHE A 108 3.08 -10.10 5.96
C PHE A 108 3.74 -9.73 7.30
N TRP A 109 5.00 -9.30 7.29
CA TRP A 109 5.70 -8.87 8.51
C TRP A 109 5.03 -7.66 9.16
N GLY A 110 4.62 -6.68 8.36
CA GLY A 110 3.86 -5.54 8.86
C GLY A 110 2.54 -5.95 9.51
N CYS A 111 1.78 -6.85 8.87
CA CYS A 111 0.55 -7.39 9.46
C CYS A 111 0.80 -8.16 10.76
N LYS A 112 1.83 -9.02 10.79
CA LYS A 112 2.18 -9.81 11.98
C LYS A 112 2.49 -8.92 13.16
N VAL A 113 3.41 -7.98 12.99
CA VAL A 113 3.84 -7.10 14.09
C VAL A 113 2.72 -6.13 14.51
N ALA A 114 1.89 -5.68 13.56
CA ALA A 114 0.70 -4.90 13.87
C ALA A 114 -0.31 -5.69 14.72
N ALA A 115 -0.57 -6.97 14.37
CA ALA A 115 -1.51 -7.83 15.10
C ALA A 115 -1.12 -8.09 16.56
N GLU A 116 0.17 -7.97 16.88
CA GLU A 116 0.72 -8.11 18.24
C GLU A 116 0.59 -6.83 19.08
N ASN A 117 0.46 -5.66 18.43
CA ASN A 117 0.64 -4.35 19.08
C ASN A 117 -0.52 -3.36 18.87
N LEU A 118 -1.46 -3.65 17.98
CA LEU A 118 -2.62 -2.78 17.76
C LEU A 118 -3.51 -2.73 19.00
N SER A 119 -4.00 -1.53 19.29
CA SER A 119 -5.06 -1.32 20.29
C SER A 119 -6.34 -2.05 19.91
N GLU A 120 -7.20 -2.36 20.87
CA GLU A 120 -8.54 -2.88 20.62
C GLU A 120 -9.32 -1.96 19.66
N GLY A 121 -10.01 -2.53 18.67
CA GLY A 121 -10.67 -1.77 17.60
C GLY A 121 -9.72 -1.23 16.52
N GLY A 122 -8.46 -1.61 16.57
CA GLY A 122 -7.43 -1.19 15.61
C GLY A 122 -7.68 -1.70 14.18
N SER A 123 -6.91 -1.18 13.24
CA SER A 123 -7.08 -1.48 11.81
C SER A 123 -5.75 -1.71 11.10
N ILE A 124 -5.73 -2.72 10.21
CA ILE A 124 -4.66 -2.93 9.24
C ILE A 124 -5.24 -2.63 7.85
N VAL A 125 -4.54 -1.81 7.06
CA VAL A 125 -4.89 -1.54 5.67
C VAL A 125 -3.72 -1.90 4.77
N ASN A 126 -3.95 -2.82 3.83
CA ASN A 126 -2.93 -3.24 2.86
C ASN A 126 -3.15 -2.52 1.53
N VAL A 127 -2.14 -1.84 1.01
CA VAL A 127 -2.18 -1.28 -0.34
C VAL A 127 -1.84 -2.38 -1.34
N SER A 128 -2.91 -2.98 -1.87
CA SER A 128 -2.85 -3.99 -2.92
C SER A 128 -2.82 -3.31 -4.31
N SER A 129 -3.55 -3.85 -5.27
CA SER A 129 -3.69 -3.34 -6.64
C SER A 129 -4.84 -4.07 -7.34
N LEU A 130 -5.37 -3.53 -8.45
CA LEU A 130 -6.18 -4.32 -9.39
C LEU A 130 -5.41 -5.54 -9.95
N ALA A 131 -4.08 -5.48 -9.99
CA ALA A 131 -3.22 -6.63 -10.31
C ALA A 131 -3.34 -7.79 -9.29
N GLY A 132 -3.95 -7.58 -8.14
CA GLY A 132 -4.34 -8.61 -7.17
C GLY A 132 -5.75 -9.21 -7.43
N LYS A 133 -6.44 -8.78 -8.46
CA LYS A 133 -7.78 -9.23 -8.85
C LYS A 133 -7.87 -9.75 -10.29
N ARG A 134 -7.01 -9.24 -11.16
CA ARG A 134 -6.86 -9.73 -12.54
C ARG A 134 -5.38 -9.72 -12.93
N GLY A 135 -5.00 -10.72 -13.74
CA GLY A 135 -3.67 -10.79 -14.32
C GLY A 135 -3.47 -9.80 -15.46
N SER A 136 -2.22 -9.47 -15.74
CA SER A 136 -1.80 -8.73 -16.93
C SER A 136 -0.52 -9.33 -17.51
N ALA A 137 -0.32 -9.20 -18.81
CA ALA A 137 0.86 -9.73 -19.50
C ALA A 137 2.15 -9.10 -18.95
N ASN A 138 3.22 -9.88 -18.94
CA ASN A 138 4.55 -9.50 -18.42
C ASN A 138 4.57 -9.04 -16.96
N ASN A 139 3.55 -9.35 -16.18
CA ASN A 139 3.38 -8.85 -14.80
C ASN A 139 3.10 -9.97 -13.78
N SER A 140 3.47 -11.20 -14.12
CA SER A 140 3.11 -12.39 -13.36
C SER A 140 3.57 -12.34 -11.89
N VAL A 141 4.80 -11.90 -11.62
CA VAL A 141 5.37 -11.85 -10.27
C VAL A 141 4.70 -10.76 -9.42
N TYR A 142 4.44 -9.58 -10.02
CA TYR A 142 3.70 -8.51 -9.34
C TYR A 142 2.26 -8.94 -9.05
N CYS A 143 1.58 -9.53 -10.04
CA CYS A 143 0.23 -10.09 -9.83
C CYS A 143 0.23 -11.11 -8.70
N ALA A 144 1.16 -12.07 -8.69
CA ALA A 144 1.29 -13.07 -7.63
C ALA A 144 1.42 -12.40 -6.25
N SER A 145 2.26 -11.36 -6.13
CA SER A 145 2.44 -10.62 -4.88
C SER A 145 1.15 -9.96 -4.41
N LYS A 146 0.36 -9.36 -5.33
CA LYS A 146 -0.86 -8.63 -4.99
C LYS A 146 -2.08 -9.54 -4.79
N PHE A 147 -2.19 -10.67 -5.52
CA PHE A 147 -3.14 -11.73 -5.19
C PHE A 147 -2.85 -12.32 -3.80
N GLY A 148 -1.56 -12.56 -3.48
CA GLY A 148 -1.14 -12.98 -2.15
C GLY A 148 -1.52 -11.97 -1.06
N THR A 149 -1.36 -10.67 -1.31
CA THR A 149 -1.79 -9.60 -0.39
C THR A 149 -3.31 -9.64 -0.12
N ASN A 150 -4.13 -9.88 -1.16
CA ASN A 150 -5.57 -10.00 -1.00
C ASN A 150 -5.95 -11.26 -0.21
N GLY A 151 -5.32 -12.41 -0.49
CA GLY A 151 -5.52 -13.63 0.28
C GLY A 151 -5.12 -13.48 1.74
N LEU A 152 -3.96 -12.85 2.00
CA LEU A 152 -3.48 -12.51 3.33
C LEU A 152 -4.49 -11.62 4.09
N THR A 153 -5.04 -10.60 3.44
CA THR A 153 -6.04 -9.70 4.01
C THR A 153 -7.27 -10.46 4.48
N GLN A 154 -7.79 -11.36 3.64
CA GLN A 154 -8.98 -12.16 3.96
C GLN A 154 -8.74 -13.15 5.11
N ALA A 155 -7.58 -13.81 5.12
CA ALA A 155 -7.21 -14.75 6.17
C ALA A 155 -7.07 -14.06 7.53
N LEU A 156 -6.30 -12.96 7.57
CA LEU A 156 -6.05 -12.20 8.80
C LEU A 156 -7.31 -11.49 9.33
N ALA A 157 -8.23 -11.08 8.47
CA ALA A 157 -9.52 -10.53 8.90
C ALA A 157 -10.31 -11.53 9.76
N LYS A 158 -10.27 -12.82 9.40
CA LYS A 158 -10.92 -13.88 10.19
C LYS A 158 -10.15 -14.21 11.47
N GLU A 159 -8.82 -14.23 11.39
CA GLU A 159 -7.95 -14.56 12.52
C GLU A 159 -7.96 -13.46 13.60
N LEU A 160 -7.94 -12.19 13.19
CA LEU A 160 -7.84 -11.06 14.10
C LEU A 160 -9.19 -10.45 14.50
N GLY A 161 -10.26 -10.80 13.80
CA GLY A 161 -11.64 -10.36 14.11
C GLY A 161 -12.05 -10.61 15.56
N PRO A 162 -11.78 -11.77 16.17
CA PRO A 162 -12.06 -12.02 17.59
C PRO A 162 -11.35 -11.07 18.56
N LYS A 163 -10.27 -10.41 18.13
CA LYS A 163 -9.56 -9.37 18.90
C LYS A 163 -10.06 -7.95 18.60
N GLY A 164 -11.15 -7.80 17.83
CA GLY A 164 -11.67 -6.51 17.41
C GLY A 164 -10.83 -5.79 16.35
N ILE A 165 -9.81 -6.44 15.77
CA ILE A 165 -8.92 -5.85 14.76
C ILE A 165 -9.49 -6.11 13.37
N ARG A 166 -9.66 -5.05 12.57
CA ARG A 166 -10.12 -5.13 11.19
C ARG A 166 -8.94 -5.15 10.23
N VAL A 167 -9.02 -5.96 9.17
CA VAL A 167 -7.98 -6.05 8.13
C VAL A 167 -8.64 -5.91 6.77
N ASN A 168 -8.25 -4.88 6.01
CA ASN A 168 -8.79 -4.62 4.68
C ASN A 168 -7.66 -4.29 3.69
N ALA A 169 -7.95 -4.35 2.41
CA ALA A 169 -7.06 -3.90 1.36
C ALA A 169 -7.73 -2.85 0.47
N VAL A 170 -6.94 -1.89 -0.01
CA VAL A 170 -7.30 -1.00 -1.10
C VAL A 170 -6.62 -1.48 -2.37
N CYS A 171 -7.35 -1.49 -3.49
CA CYS A 171 -6.91 -2.02 -4.77
C CYS A 171 -6.95 -0.92 -5.85
N PRO A 172 -5.94 -0.02 -5.89
CA PRO A 172 -5.86 0.99 -6.94
C PRO A 172 -5.60 0.37 -8.31
N VAL A 173 -6.05 1.09 -9.35
CA VAL A 173 -5.51 0.97 -10.70
C VAL A 173 -4.24 1.85 -10.82
N TYR A 174 -3.86 2.24 -11.99
CA TYR A 174 -2.82 3.24 -12.21
C TYR A 174 -3.15 4.52 -11.44
N VAL A 175 -2.19 4.98 -10.63
CA VAL A 175 -2.21 6.29 -9.97
C VAL A 175 -1.00 7.04 -10.47
N GLU A 176 -1.20 8.19 -11.06
CA GLU A 176 -0.11 8.97 -11.65
C GLU A 176 0.87 9.42 -10.57
N THR A 177 1.95 8.68 -10.46
CA THR A 177 3.07 8.92 -9.54
C THR A 177 4.36 8.81 -10.31
N THR A 178 5.43 9.44 -9.82
CA THR A 178 6.77 9.31 -10.41
C THR A 178 7.16 7.83 -10.57
N GLY A 179 6.91 7.01 -9.55
CA GLY A 179 7.26 5.58 -9.60
C GLY A 179 6.46 4.78 -10.64
N LEU A 180 5.20 5.14 -10.92
CA LEU A 180 4.45 4.53 -12.02
C LEU A 180 5.02 4.96 -13.39
N LEU A 181 5.27 6.25 -13.59
CA LEU A 181 5.78 6.76 -14.86
C LEU A 181 7.15 6.16 -15.17
N GLU A 182 8.05 6.09 -14.18
CA GLU A 182 9.35 5.41 -14.31
C GLU A 182 9.19 3.92 -14.70
N ALA A 183 8.27 3.21 -14.07
CA ALA A 183 8.03 1.80 -14.36
C ALA A 183 7.42 1.58 -15.75
N LEU A 184 6.62 2.52 -16.26
CA LEU A 184 5.98 2.42 -17.57
C LEU A 184 6.96 2.69 -18.76
N ILE A 185 8.15 3.23 -18.52
CA ILE A 185 9.17 3.42 -19.58
C ILE A 185 9.78 2.07 -20.03
N ASP A 186 9.70 1.03 -19.21
CA ASP A 186 10.28 -0.29 -19.51
C ASP A 186 9.65 -0.90 -20.77
N GLN A 187 10.50 -1.50 -21.63
CA GLN A 187 10.07 -2.19 -22.86
C GLN A 187 9.12 -3.38 -22.58
N ALA A 188 9.22 -4.00 -21.41
CA ALA A 188 8.33 -5.07 -20.98
C ALA A 188 6.98 -4.56 -20.47
N ALA A 189 6.88 -3.25 -20.17
CA ALA A 189 5.64 -2.61 -19.71
C ALA A 189 4.60 -2.54 -20.83
N PRO A 190 3.33 -2.29 -20.50
CA PRO A 190 2.26 -2.19 -21.51
C PRO A 190 2.49 -1.10 -22.56
N THR A 191 3.26 -0.07 -22.25
CA THR A 191 3.67 1.01 -23.18
C THR A 191 4.60 0.52 -24.27
N ARG A 192 5.33 -0.59 -24.05
CA ARG A 192 6.38 -1.10 -24.97
C ARG A 192 7.44 -0.04 -25.32
N GLY A 193 7.76 0.85 -24.36
CA GLY A 193 8.70 1.96 -24.56
C GLY A 193 8.09 3.20 -25.22
N GLU A 194 6.79 3.24 -25.48
CA GLU A 194 6.07 4.45 -25.91
C GLU A 194 5.88 5.42 -24.72
N ASP A 195 5.41 6.64 -25.04
CA ASP A 195 5.14 7.67 -24.04
C ASP A 195 4.13 7.18 -22.98
N PRO A 196 4.51 7.10 -21.70
CA PRO A 196 3.63 6.68 -20.62
C PRO A 196 2.36 7.52 -20.49
N LEU A 197 2.42 8.83 -20.74
CA LEU A 197 1.26 9.72 -20.60
C LEU A 197 0.24 9.46 -21.72
N LYS A 198 0.71 9.24 -22.94
CA LYS A 198 -0.16 8.84 -24.05
C LYS A 198 -0.83 7.51 -23.76
N TYR A 199 -0.06 6.51 -23.31
CA TYR A 199 -0.62 5.21 -22.93
C TYR A 199 -1.70 5.34 -21.84
N LEU A 200 -1.45 6.14 -20.80
CA LEU A 200 -2.43 6.35 -19.72
C LEU A 200 -3.70 7.05 -20.20
N ALA A 201 -3.58 8.02 -21.13
CA ALA A 201 -4.73 8.68 -21.74
C ALA A 201 -5.58 7.68 -22.56
N ASP A 202 -4.96 6.86 -23.39
CA ASP A 202 -5.64 5.83 -24.18
C ASP A 202 -6.27 4.75 -23.28
N PHE A 203 -5.57 4.36 -22.20
CA PHE A 203 -6.09 3.45 -21.20
C PHE A 203 -7.36 3.98 -20.52
N VAL A 204 -7.35 5.25 -20.13
CA VAL A 204 -8.49 5.94 -19.51
C VAL A 204 -9.69 5.93 -20.45
N ASN A 205 -9.51 6.36 -21.69
CA ASN A 205 -10.56 6.44 -22.70
C ASN A 205 -11.22 5.08 -22.96
N THR A 206 -10.45 4.01 -22.89
CA THR A 206 -10.93 2.66 -23.21
C THR A 206 -11.51 1.94 -22.00
N ASN A 207 -10.98 2.16 -20.79
CA ASN A 207 -11.24 1.29 -19.65
C ASN A 207 -11.92 1.97 -18.47
N SER A 208 -11.77 3.30 -18.29
CA SER A 208 -12.28 3.98 -17.10
C SER A 208 -13.70 4.50 -17.30
N ALA A 209 -14.64 4.07 -16.45
CA ALA A 209 -16.02 4.56 -16.50
C ALA A 209 -16.11 6.08 -16.17
N LEU A 210 -15.26 6.57 -15.26
CA LEU A 210 -15.23 8.00 -14.91
C LEU A 210 -14.31 8.83 -15.83
N GLN A 211 -13.76 8.23 -16.91
CA GLN A 211 -12.90 8.90 -17.89
C GLN A 211 -11.69 9.62 -17.28
N ARG A 212 -11.17 9.09 -16.18
CA ARG A 212 -9.97 9.55 -15.50
C ARG A 212 -9.31 8.45 -14.67
N LEU A 213 -8.08 8.66 -14.23
CA LEU A 213 -7.44 7.84 -13.21
C LEU A 213 -7.82 8.32 -11.80
N PRO A 214 -7.75 7.45 -10.78
CA PRO A 214 -7.88 7.86 -9.40
C PRO A 214 -6.66 8.69 -8.97
N LEU A 215 -6.91 9.65 -8.09
CA LEU A 215 -5.86 10.46 -7.47
C LEU A 215 -5.37 9.80 -6.18
N GLY A 216 -4.11 10.05 -5.80
CA GLY A 216 -3.55 9.50 -4.56
C GLY A 216 -4.37 9.88 -3.32
N ARG A 217 -4.94 11.10 -3.28
CA ARG A 217 -5.84 11.53 -2.20
C ARG A 217 -7.11 10.68 -2.09
N GLU A 218 -7.66 10.17 -3.20
CA GLU A 218 -8.88 9.33 -3.18
C GLU A 218 -8.58 7.93 -2.58
N ILE A 219 -7.36 7.43 -2.81
CA ILE A 219 -6.88 6.21 -2.12
C ILE A 219 -6.67 6.50 -0.63
N ALA A 220 -6.10 7.66 -0.29
CA ALA A 220 -5.88 8.07 1.09
C ALA A 220 -7.20 8.25 1.86
N ASP A 221 -8.23 8.81 1.22
CA ASP A 221 -9.57 8.96 1.82
C ASP A 221 -10.20 7.60 2.14
N LEU A 222 -10.08 6.60 1.24
CA LEU A 222 -10.55 5.25 1.54
C LEU A 222 -9.72 4.59 2.66
N CYS A 223 -8.40 4.77 2.67
CA CYS A 223 -7.56 4.28 3.77
C CYS A 223 -7.98 4.89 5.11
N PHE A 224 -8.27 6.19 5.14
CA PHE A 224 -8.75 6.88 6.34
C PHE A 224 -10.12 6.35 6.80
N TYR A 225 -11.07 6.17 5.87
CA TYR A 225 -12.35 5.53 6.16
C TYR A 225 -12.16 4.15 6.80
N LEU A 226 -11.31 3.30 6.20
CA LEU A 226 -11.02 1.95 6.69
C LEU A 226 -10.30 1.94 8.05
N ALA A 227 -9.54 2.98 8.38
CA ALA A 227 -8.91 3.14 9.69
C ALA A 227 -9.87 3.70 10.75
N SER A 228 -10.97 4.33 10.33
CA SER A 228 -11.91 5.02 11.22
C SER A 228 -13.00 4.08 11.78
N PRO A 229 -13.70 4.47 12.87
CA PRO A 229 -14.87 3.74 13.37
C PRO A 229 -16.04 3.65 12.39
N LEU A 230 -16.08 4.52 11.37
CA LEU A 230 -17.13 4.49 10.33
C LEU A 230 -17.14 3.18 9.53
N SER A 231 -16.02 2.45 9.51
CA SER A 231 -15.90 1.15 8.87
C SER A 231 -15.95 -0.03 9.86
N SER A 232 -16.61 0.13 11.00
CA SER A 232 -16.65 -0.88 12.08
C SER A 232 -17.17 -2.26 11.66
N ALA A 233 -18.01 -2.33 10.63
CA ALA A 233 -18.54 -3.58 10.06
C ALA A 233 -17.77 -4.03 8.80
N VAL A 234 -16.66 -3.38 8.43
CA VAL A 234 -15.89 -3.66 7.20
C VAL A 234 -14.58 -4.33 7.56
N THR A 235 -14.46 -5.62 7.25
CA THR A 235 -13.22 -6.39 7.41
C THR A 235 -13.12 -7.48 6.35
N GLY A 236 -11.92 -7.87 5.94
CA GLY A 236 -11.67 -8.87 4.91
C GLY A 236 -11.94 -8.38 3.48
N GLN A 237 -12.19 -7.09 3.29
CA GLN A 237 -12.53 -6.54 1.99
C GLN A 237 -11.28 -6.09 1.23
N CYS A 238 -11.33 -6.29 -0.10
CA CYS A 238 -10.32 -5.80 -1.05
C CYS A 238 -11.04 -4.81 -1.99
N ILE A 239 -11.03 -3.52 -1.64
CA ILE A 239 -11.90 -2.51 -2.26
C ILE A 239 -11.18 -1.82 -3.41
N ASN A 240 -11.81 -1.79 -4.59
CA ASN A 240 -11.27 -1.09 -5.74
C ASN A 240 -11.33 0.43 -5.56
N VAL A 241 -10.26 1.12 -5.97
CA VAL A 241 -10.21 2.57 -6.19
C VAL A 241 -9.68 2.78 -7.60
N ASP A 242 -10.55 2.67 -8.59
CA ASP A 242 -10.15 2.43 -9.98
C ASP A 242 -10.98 3.20 -11.02
N CYS A 243 -11.84 4.10 -10.59
CA CYS A 243 -12.71 4.87 -11.48
C CYS A 243 -13.58 4.01 -12.41
N GLY A 244 -13.92 2.77 -11.97
CA GLY A 244 -14.77 1.84 -12.71
C GLY A 244 -14.04 1.06 -13.80
N VAL A 245 -12.72 0.85 -13.66
CA VAL A 245 -11.93 0.02 -14.59
C VAL A 245 -12.24 -1.48 -14.43
N LEU A 246 -12.55 -1.91 -13.21
CA LEU A 246 -12.94 -3.30 -12.91
C LEU A 246 -14.14 -3.31 -11.96
N PRO A 247 -15.36 -3.05 -12.44
CA PRO A 247 -16.57 -3.16 -11.61
C PRO A 247 -16.73 -4.60 -11.09
N GLN A 248 -16.95 -4.76 -9.78
CA GLN A 248 -17.16 -6.04 -9.09
C GLN A 248 -18.22 -5.87 -8.01
#